data_b1dbf32dfd4c858703109bcfd656f645
#
_entry.id   b1dbf32dfd4c858703109bcfd656f645
#
_cell.length_a   1.000
_cell.length_b   1.000
_cell.length_c   1.000
_cell.angle_alpha   90.00
_cell.angle_beta   90.00
_cell.angle_gamma   90.00
#
_symmetry.space_group_name_H-M   'P 1'
#
loop_
_entity.id
_entity.type
_entity.pdbx_description
1 polymer ?
#
loop_
_entity_poly.entity_id
_entity_poly.type
_entity_poly.pdbx_seq_one_letter_code
_entity_poly.pdbx_strand_id
1 'polypeptide(L)'
;DTPLYGKEILNAYGKLPLVQLVPIEKMSFPLWDWEAKRFTEWQKEANVNGKIYPSRGILDLNSNKAIIVTYFMDSDACPFLKDKKCSIYYTKRAYVCRLFPFNRGPFLDVGDKPTKNNMFGTCGAMDKLMPSMPENYEDMVKFLSKAFPDGSFENAVQFDHITEWVNRTIVNLMKQKTLRPAMNYPYEFFLKRFNNAEKIDFTDFLEQSGYVKSKEELIKGFDENMDAKQKIEGFLQQHG
;
A
#
# COMPACT_ATOMS: atom_id res chain seq x y z
N ASP A 1 -7.80 17.56 17.81
CA ASP A 1 -8.27 16.20 17.62
C ASP A 1 -8.34 15.91 16.14
N THR A 2 -7.30 15.30 15.59
CA THR A 2 -7.25 14.85 14.21
C THR A 2 -6.87 13.36 14.20
N PRO A 3 -7.69 12.49 14.76
CA PRO A 3 -7.39 11.05 14.70
C PRO A 3 -7.62 10.45 13.33
N LEU A 4 -8.12 11.23 12.39
CA LEU A 4 -8.71 10.78 11.15
C LEU A 4 -7.82 10.76 9.96
N TYR A 5 -6.98 11.74 9.95
CA TYR A 5 -5.91 11.81 9.01
C TYR A 5 -4.68 11.61 9.88
N GLY A 6 -4.08 10.45 9.84
CA GLY A 6 -2.78 10.35 10.49
C GLY A 6 -2.01 11.61 10.10
N LYS A 7 -1.46 12.33 11.06
CA LYS A 7 -0.68 13.55 10.77
C LYS A 7 0.33 13.33 9.67
N GLU A 8 0.83 12.12 9.57
CA GLU A 8 1.74 11.62 8.55
C GLU A 8 1.15 11.65 7.15
N ILE A 9 -0.11 11.21 6.97
CA ILE A 9 -0.78 11.24 5.65
C ILE A 9 -1.07 12.68 5.23
N LEU A 10 -1.46 13.55 6.16
CA LEU A 10 -1.68 14.97 5.88
C LEU A 10 -0.38 15.69 5.50
N ASN A 11 0.73 15.36 6.15
CA ASN A 11 2.04 15.95 5.87
C ASN A 11 2.64 15.41 4.58
N ALA A 12 2.51 14.10 4.32
CA ALA A 12 3.12 13.47 3.16
C ALA A 12 2.37 13.75 1.84
N TYR A 13 1.05 13.84 1.88
CA TYR A 13 0.21 13.90 0.68
C TYR A 13 -0.66 15.15 0.60
N GLY A 14 -0.39 16.14 1.43
CA GLY A 14 -1.23 17.32 1.51
C GLY A 14 -2.65 16.98 1.98
N LYS A 15 -3.65 17.56 1.34
CA LYS A 15 -5.07 17.34 1.69
C LYS A 15 -5.68 16.15 0.94
N LEU A 16 -5.05 14.97 0.98
CA LEU A 16 -5.69 13.78 0.45
C LEU A 16 -6.96 13.45 1.25
N PRO A 17 -8.05 13.13 0.59
CA PRO A 17 -9.34 12.86 1.23
C PRO A 17 -9.43 11.42 1.79
N LEU A 18 -8.31 10.74 1.96
CA LEU A 18 -8.24 9.39 2.51
C LEU A 18 -8.52 9.41 4.01
N VAL A 19 -9.63 8.82 4.41
CA VAL A 19 -10.01 8.68 5.80
C VAL A 19 -9.56 7.34 6.34
N GLN A 20 -8.88 7.37 7.48
CA GLN A 20 -8.55 6.18 8.23
C GLN A 20 -9.80 5.66 8.94
N LEU A 21 -10.19 4.42 8.64
CA LEU A 21 -11.39 3.78 9.15
C LEU A 21 -11.16 2.98 10.43
N VAL A 22 -9.90 2.69 10.72
CA VAL A 22 -9.46 1.91 11.88
C VAL A 22 -8.22 2.56 12.51
N PRO A 23 -7.99 2.41 13.82
CA PRO A 23 -6.77 2.88 14.46
C PRO A 23 -5.53 2.27 13.81
N ILE A 24 -4.48 3.09 13.62
CA ILE A 24 -3.24 2.66 12.95
C ILE A 24 -2.60 1.48 13.69
N GLU A 25 -2.68 1.47 15.01
CA GLU A 25 -2.13 0.43 15.88
C GLU A 25 -2.76 -0.96 15.64
N LYS A 26 -3.96 -0.98 15.07
CA LYS A 26 -4.67 -2.22 14.70
C LYS A 26 -4.38 -2.70 13.29
N MET A 27 -3.69 -1.89 12.49
CA MET A 27 -3.36 -2.21 11.09
C MET A 27 -2.14 -3.13 11.03
N SER A 28 -2.35 -4.43 11.17
CA SER A 28 -1.27 -5.41 11.17
C SER A 28 -0.81 -5.86 9.78
N PHE A 29 -1.69 -5.76 8.76
CA PHE A 29 -1.43 -6.35 7.45
C PHE A 29 -2.17 -5.57 6.36
N PRO A 30 -1.57 -4.49 5.80
CA PRO A 30 -2.22 -3.69 4.78
C PRO A 30 -2.30 -4.44 3.45
N LEU A 31 -3.47 -4.35 2.81
CA LEU A 31 -3.77 -4.92 1.50
C LEU A 31 -4.38 -3.85 0.61
N TRP A 32 -3.99 -3.80 -0.65
CA TRP A 32 -4.76 -3.08 -1.65
C TRP A 32 -6.13 -3.75 -1.88
N ASP A 33 -7.08 -3.05 -2.47
CA ASP A 33 -8.43 -3.59 -2.72
C ASP A 33 -8.40 -4.89 -3.54
N TRP A 34 -7.59 -4.96 -4.60
CA TRP A 34 -7.41 -6.18 -5.40
C TRP A 34 -6.70 -7.30 -4.64
N GLU A 35 -5.77 -6.97 -3.76
CA GLU A 35 -5.10 -7.97 -2.92
C GLU A 35 -6.04 -8.55 -1.88
N ALA A 36 -6.94 -7.75 -1.32
CA ALA A 36 -7.94 -8.20 -0.36
C ALA A 36 -8.87 -9.27 -0.95
N LYS A 37 -9.28 -9.10 -2.23
CA LYS A 37 -10.05 -10.10 -2.97
C LYS A 37 -9.26 -11.40 -3.13
N ARG A 38 -8.04 -11.33 -3.64
CA ARG A 38 -7.15 -12.49 -3.81
C ARG A 38 -6.86 -13.18 -2.49
N PHE A 39 -6.60 -12.40 -1.44
CA PHE A 39 -6.31 -12.94 -0.11
C PHE A 39 -7.50 -13.73 0.44
N THR A 40 -8.72 -13.26 0.22
CA THR A 40 -9.96 -13.96 0.58
C THR A 40 -10.09 -15.29 -0.19
N GLU A 41 -9.75 -15.32 -1.48
CA GLU A 41 -9.74 -16.54 -2.30
C GLU A 41 -8.69 -17.53 -1.79
N TRP A 42 -7.48 -17.06 -1.49
CA TRP A 42 -6.41 -17.89 -0.95
C TRP A 42 -6.77 -18.49 0.42
N GLN A 43 -7.49 -17.74 1.26
CA GLN A 43 -8.01 -18.26 2.52
C GLN A 43 -8.99 -19.40 2.32
N LYS A 44 -9.91 -19.28 1.38
CA LYS A 44 -10.86 -20.34 1.01
C LYS A 44 -10.15 -21.60 0.52
N GLU A 45 -9.20 -21.45 -0.40
CA GLU A 45 -8.44 -22.56 -0.96
C GLU A 45 -7.58 -23.29 0.12
N ALA A 46 -6.99 -22.54 1.04
CA ALA A 46 -6.17 -23.10 2.11
C ALA A 46 -7.00 -23.58 3.32
N ASN A 47 -8.32 -23.42 3.27
CA ASN A 47 -9.24 -23.68 4.37
C ASN A 47 -8.80 -23.03 5.69
N VAL A 48 -8.47 -21.74 5.62
CA VAL A 48 -8.10 -20.90 6.76
C VAL A 48 -9.00 -19.68 6.84
N ASN A 49 -9.20 -19.14 8.04
CA ASN A 49 -10.08 -18.00 8.26
C ASN A 49 -9.28 -16.81 8.78
N GLY A 50 -9.51 -15.65 8.19
CA GLY A 50 -9.05 -14.36 8.67
C GLY A 50 -10.04 -13.31 8.24
N LYS A 51 -10.31 -12.33 9.10
CA LYS A 51 -11.24 -11.26 8.79
C LYS A 51 -10.50 -10.11 8.13
N ILE A 52 -11.03 -9.65 7.01
CA ILE A 52 -10.50 -8.53 6.24
C ILE A 52 -11.50 -7.39 6.30
N TYR A 53 -11.04 -6.20 6.67
CA TYR A 53 -11.87 -5.01 6.82
C TYR A 53 -11.30 -3.84 6.03
N PRO A 54 -12.14 -2.90 5.58
CA PRO A 54 -11.68 -1.62 5.04
C PRO A 54 -10.81 -0.88 6.06
N SER A 55 -9.66 -0.36 5.61
CA SER A 55 -8.76 0.42 6.46
C SER A 55 -8.71 1.89 6.07
N ARG A 56 -8.75 2.19 4.78
CA ARG A 56 -8.78 3.56 4.26
C ARG A 56 -9.81 3.69 3.16
N GLY A 57 -10.54 4.80 3.17
CA GLY A 57 -11.57 5.03 2.17
C GLY A 57 -11.88 6.50 1.96
N ILE A 58 -12.68 6.76 0.94
CA ILE A 58 -13.17 8.07 0.54
C ILE A 58 -14.69 7.98 0.43
N LEU A 59 -15.41 8.94 1.01
CA LEU A 59 -16.82 9.10 0.73
C LEU A 59 -16.98 10.09 -0.42
N ASP A 60 -17.40 9.60 -1.58
CA ASP A 60 -17.65 10.43 -2.75
C ASP A 60 -19.05 11.03 -2.74
N LEU A 61 -19.11 12.36 -2.82
CA LEU A 61 -20.39 13.09 -2.83
C LEU A 61 -21.08 13.13 -4.21
N ASN A 62 -20.35 12.78 -5.29
CA ASN A 62 -20.96 12.70 -6.61
C ASN A 62 -21.81 11.44 -6.76
N SER A 63 -21.25 10.31 -6.40
CA SER A 63 -21.89 8.99 -6.51
C SER A 63 -22.62 8.55 -5.24
N ASN A 64 -22.40 9.23 -4.10
CA ASN A 64 -22.78 8.78 -2.76
C ASN A 64 -22.22 7.40 -2.37
N LYS A 65 -21.12 6.98 -2.96
CA LYS A 65 -20.46 5.72 -2.67
C LYS A 65 -19.31 5.88 -1.68
N ALA A 66 -19.09 4.83 -0.91
CA ALA A 66 -17.90 4.66 -0.08
C ALA A 66 -16.82 3.89 -0.87
N ILE A 67 -15.83 4.62 -1.37
CA ILE A 67 -14.72 4.06 -2.15
C ILE A 67 -13.67 3.52 -1.17
N ILE A 68 -13.38 2.23 -1.23
CA ILE A 68 -12.40 1.58 -0.37
C ILE A 68 -11.07 1.47 -1.14
N VAL A 69 -10.02 2.07 -0.59
CA VAL A 69 -8.70 2.11 -1.23
C VAL A 69 -7.80 1.00 -0.69
N THR A 70 -7.84 0.78 0.62
CA THR A 70 -7.06 -0.27 1.26
C THR A 70 -7.88 -1.02 2.29
N TYR A 71 -7.46 -2.24 2.54
CA TYR A 71 -7.98 -3.15 3.56
C TYR A 71 -6.90 -3.50 4.57
N PHE A 72 -7.29 -4.08 5.67
CA PHE A 72 -6.38 -4.70 6.62
C PHE A 72 -6.94 -6.04 7.07
N MET A 73 -6.06 -6.92 7.52
CA MET A 73 -6.45 -8.16 8.15
C MET A 73 -6.49 -7.97 9.67
N ASP A 74 -7.64 -8.24 10.25
CA ASP A 74 -7.84 -8.20 11.70
C ASP A 74 -7.46 -9.55 12.30
N SER A 75 -6.16 -9.72 12.58
CA SER A 75 -5.63 -10.92 13.19
C SER A 75 -4.28 -10.64 13.83
N ASP A 76 -4.07 -11.17 15.02
CA ASP A 76 -2.78 -11.11 15.72
C ASP A 76 -1.68 -11.93 15.01
N ALA A 77 -2.09 -12.86 14.15
CA ALA A 77 -1.18 -13.68 13.36
C ALA A 77 -1.76 -13.96 11.96
N CYS A 78 -0.89 -14.04 10.98
CA CYS A 78 -1.27 -14.41 9.62
C CYS A 78 -1.94 -15.78 9.57
N PRO A 79 -3.16 -15.93 8.98
CA PRO A 79 -3.88 -17.21 8.95
C PRO A 79 -3.15 -18.30 8.18
N PHE A 80 -2.24 -17.93 7.28
CA PHE A 80 -1.39 -18.88 6.54
C PHE A 80 -0.15 -19.34 7.31
N LEU A 81 0.09 -18.81 8.52
CA LEU A 81 1.24 -19.21 9.31
C LEU A 81 0.93 -20.50 10.09
N LYS A 82 1.57 -21.60 9.68
CA LYS A 82 1.50 -22.91 10.35
C LYS A 82 2.90 -23.33 10.77
N ASP A 83 3.09 -23.68 12.03
CA ASP A 83 4.39 -24.10 12.58
C ASP A 83 5.55 -23.15 12.22
N LYS A 84 5.30 -21.85 12.37
CA LYS A 84 6.24 -20.77 12.02
C LYS A 84 6.60 -20.69 10.52
N LYS A 85 5.87 -21.36 9.64
CA LYS A 85 6.08 -21.33 8.19
C LYS A 85 4.82 -20.86 7.47
N CYS A 86 4.99 -20.07 6.42
CA CYS A 86 3.89 -19.66 5.58
C CYS A 86 3.49 -20.79 4.62
N SER A 87 2.25 -21.27 4.72
CA SER A 87 1.75 -22.38 3.90
C SER A 87 1.60 -22.06 2.41
N ILE A 88 1.57 -20.77 2.06
CA ILE A 88 1.42 -20.29 0.66
C ILE A 88 2.66 -19.54 0.15
N TYR A 89 3.80 -19.65 0.86
CA TYR A 89 5.00 -18.84 0.62
C TYR A 89 5.49 -18.85 -0.83
N TYR A 90 5.49 -20.00 -1.48
CA TYR A 90 6.04 -20.18 -2.83
C TYR A 90 5.04 -19.94 -3.96
N THR A 91 3.75 -19.81 -3.64
CA THR A 91 2.69 -19.76 -4.66
C THR A 91 1.93 -18.45 -4.68
N LYS A 92 1.72 -17.84 -3.50
CA LYS A 92 0.80 -16.71 -3.34
C LYS A 92 1.32 -15.80 -2.21
N ARG A 93 1.61 -14.54 -2.55
CA ARG A 93 2.12 -13.57 -1.57
C ARG A 93 1.55 -12.19 -1.85
N ALA A 94 0.99 -11.55 -0.84
CA ALA A 94 0.65 -10.14 -0.87
C ALA A 94 1.91 -9.26 -0.91
N TYR A 95 1.79 -8.00 -1.33
CA TYR A 95 2.93 -7.08 -1.42
C TYR A 95 3.67 -6.95 -0.10
N VAL A 96 2.96 -6.78 1.01
CA VAL A 96 3.56 -6.72 2.34
C VAL A 96 4.42 -7.94 2.69
N CYS A 97 4.11 -9.11 2.12
CA CYS A 97 4.93 -10.32 2.27
C CYS A 97 6.10 -10.37 1.29
N ARG A 98 5.94 -9.80 0.09
CA ARG A 98 6.95 -9.82 -0.96
C ARG A 98 8.06 -8.82 -0.71
N LEU A 99 7.72 -7.66 -0.16
CA LEU A 99 8.69 -6.60 0.13
C LEU A 99 9.46 -6.83 1.44
N PHE A 100 9.02 -7.73 2.33
CA PHE A 100 9.73 -7.98 3.58
C PHE A 100 11.20 -8.38 3.31
N PRO A 101 12.20 -7.82 4.00
CA PRO A 101 12.12 -7.09 5.29
C PRO A 101 11.88 -5.59 5.19
N PHE A 102 11.57 -5.04 4.04
CA PHE A 102 11.25 -3.63 3.89
C PHE A 102 9.84 -3.30 4.42
N ASN A 103 9.68 -2.12 4.98
CA ASN A 103 8.37 -1.49 5.26
C ASN A 103 7.94 -0.61 4.08
N ARG A 104 8.93 -0.05 3.37
CA ARG A 104 8.77 0.78 2.17
C ARG A 104 10.06 0.75 1.36
N GLY A 105 10.02 1.16 0.12
CA GLY A 105 11.22 1.43 -0.68
C GLY A 105 11.82 2.81 -0.37
N PRO A 106 12.93 3.15 -1.03
CA PRO A 106 13.63 4.41 -0.83
C PRO A 106 13.07 5.58 -1.65
N PHE A 107 12.15 5.34 -2.59
CA PHE A 107 11.69 6.36 -3.54
C PHE A 107 10.38 7.04 -3.15
N LEU A 108 9.70 6.58 -2.12
CA LEU A 108 8.46 7.18 -1.66
C LEU A 108 8.76 8.46 -0.88
N ASP A 109 8.33 9.59 -1.41
CA ASP A 109 8.36 10.87 -0.71
C ASP A 109 7.16 10.96 0.25
N VAL A 110 7.44 10.79 1.51
CA VAL A 110 6.46 10.91 2.61
C VAL A 110 6.79 12.08 3.55
N GLY A 111 7.59 13.04 3.07
CA GLY A 111 8.07 14.14 3.88
C GLY A 111 9.29 13.80 4.76
N ASP A 112 9.59 12.51 4.92
CA ASP A 112 10.76 12.02 5.64
C ASP A 112 11.74 11.39 4.63
N LYS A 113 13.02 11.76 4.75
CA LYS A 113 14.06 11.10 3.97
C LYS A 113 14.11 9.61 4.31
N PRO A 114 14.31 8.73 3.33
CA PRO A 114 14.54 7.32 3.60
C PRO A 114 15.79 7.15 4.47
N THR A 115 15.64 6.42 5.56
CA THR A 115 16.73 6.10 6.50
C THR A 115 16.70 4.61 6.77
N LYS A 116 17.83 4.07 7.24
CA LYS A 116 17.91 2.68 7.67
C LYS A 116 16.79 2.30 8.63
N ASN A 117 16.44 3.19 9.55
CA ASN A 117 15.46 2.90 10.60
C ASN A 117 14.00 2.92 10.14
N ASN A 118 13.65 3.67 9.08
CA ASN A 118 12.27 3.78 8.63
C ASN A 118 11.94 2.91 7.41
N MET A 119 12.95 2.35 6.73
CA MET A 119 12.75 1.47 5.58
C MET A 119 12.56 0.01 5.95
N PHE A 120 13.03 -0.43 7.11
CA PHE A 120 13.03 -1.85 7.45
C PHE A 120 12.14 -2.18 8.65
N GLY A 121 11.50 -3.34 8.57
CA GLY A 121 10.85 -3.97 9.71
C GLY A 121 11.86 -4.68 10.62
N THR A 122 11.39 -5.08 11.79
CA THR A 122 12.22 -5.84 12.76
C THR A 122 12.56 -7.21 12.18
N CYS A 123 13.84 -7.42 11.87
CA CYS A 123 14.34 -8.67 11.30
C CYS A 123 15.80 -8.89 11.70
N GLY A 124 16.11 -10.01 12.36
CA GLY A 124 17.47 -10.32 12.80
C GLY A 124 18.50 -10.48 11.67
N ALA A 125 18.08 -10.72 10.43
CA ALA A 125 18.97 -10.69 9.27
C ALA A 125 19.39 -9.25 8.94
N MET A 126 18.49 -8.28 9.16
CA MET A 126 18.80 -6.87 8.95
C MET A 126 19.81 -6.32 9.95
N ASP A 127 19.78 -6.78 11.19
CA ASP A 127 20.73 -6.37 12.22
C ASP A 127 22.19 -6.63 11.79
N LYS A 128 22.41 -7.68 11.00
CA LYS A 128 23.71 -8.01 10.42
C LYS A 128 24.08 -7.18 9.19
N LEU A 129 23.09 -6.78 8.40
CA LEU A 129 23.28 -6.01 7.17
C LEU A 129 23.42 -4.50 7.42
N MET A 130 22.70 -3.99 8.42
CA MET A 130 22.64 -2.56 8.74
C MET A 130 24.00 -1.88 8.95
N PRO A 131 24.98 -2.49 9.64
CA PRO A 131 26.30 -1.88 9.81
C PRO A 131 27.09 -1.65 8.52
N SER A 132 26.86 -2.48 7.49
CA SER A 132 27.54 -2.36 6.20
C SER A 132 26.81 -1.49 5.18
N MET A 133 25.60 -1.04 5.51
CA MET A 133 24.82 -0.21 4.60
C MET A 133 25.35 1.23 4.56
N PRO A 134 25.57 1.82 3.37
CA PRO A 134 26.00 3.20 3.22
C PRO A 134 25.03 4.20 3.85
N GLU A 135 25.56 5.32 4.36
CA GLU A 135 24.74 6.44 4.84
C GLU A 135 24.26 7.36 3.71
N ASN A 136 25.06 7.48 2.66
CA ASN A 136 24.72 8.26 1.49
C ASN A 136 23.58 7.59 0.74
N TYR A 137 22.57 8.37 0.34
CA TYR A 137 21.36 7.86 -0.30
C TYR A 137 21.64 7.11 -1.60
N GLU A 138 22.48 7.64 -2.47
CA GLU A 138 22.77 7.05 -3.78
C GLU A 138 23.49 5.72 -3.62
N ASP A 139 24.49 5.67 -2.76
CA ASP A 139 25.24 4.44 -2.48
C ASP A 139 24.38 3.41 -1.74
N MET A 140 23.47 3.86 -0.88
CA MET A 140 22.51 3.00 -0.23
C MET A 140 21.58 2.33 -1.25
N VAL A 141 21.01 3.05 -2.22
CA VAL A 141 20.17 2.47 -3.26
C VAL A 141 20.95 1.46 -4.11
N LYS A 142 22.20 1.78 -4.51
CA LYS A 142 23.10 0.85 -5.20
C LYS A 142 23.38 -0.41 -4.38
N PHE A 143 23.62 -0.25 -3.10
CA PHE A 143 23.85 -1.37 -2.19
C PHE A 143 22.62 -2.27 -2.09
N LEU A 144 21.43 -1.67 -1.87
CA LEU A 144 20.17 -2.41 -1.71
C LEU A 144 19.79 -3.19 -2.97
N SER A 145 20.01 -2.63 -4.16
CA SER A 145 19.73 -3.32 -5.43
C SER A 145 20.55 -4.59 -5.63
N LYS A 146 21.73 -4.70 -4.97
CA LYS A 146 22.62 -5.88 -5.03
C LYS A 146 22.42 -6.82 -3.84
N ALA A 147 22.07 -6.28 -2.67
CA ALA A 147 21.97 -7.05 -1.43
C ALA A 147 20.71 -7.93 -1.36
N PHE A 148 19.68 -7.66 -2.18
CA PHE A 148 18.41 -8.37 -2.18
C PHE A 148 18.06 -9.00 -3.53
N PRO A 149 18.80 -10.04 -3.94
CA PRO A 149 18.59 -10.72 -5.23
C PRO A 149 17.29 -11.54 -5.28
N ASP A 150 16.60 -11.70 -4.15
CA ASP A 150 15.30 -12.36 -4.03
C ASP A 150 14.12 -11.51 -4.54
N GLY A 151 14.39 -10.28 -4.98
CA GLY A 151 13.39 -9.35 -5.49
C GLY A 151 12.63 -8.55 -4.42
N SER A 152 12.96 -8.71 -3.12
CA SER A 152 12.27 -7.97 -2.06
C SER A 152 12.49 -6.46 -2.15
N PHE A 153 13.68 -6.01 -2.56
CA PHE A 153 13.96 -4.60 -2.83
C PHE A 153 13.11 -4.07 -4.00
N GLU A 154 13.06 -4.81 -5.10
CA GLU A 154 12.23 -4.46 -6.26
C GLU A 154 10.74 -4.37 -5.89
N ASN A 155 10.23 -5.32 -5.09
CA ASN A 155 8.87 -5.27 -4.57
C ASN A 155 8.64 -4.05 -3.66
N ALA A 156 9.63 -3.63 -2.87
CA ALA A 156 9.52 -2.43 -2.04
C ALA A 156 9.42 -1.15 -2.92
N VAL A 157 10.23 -1.06 -3.98
CA VAL A 157 10.17 0.05 -4.95
C VAL A 157 8.83 0.06 -5.69
N GLN A 158 8.31 -1.12 -6.06
CA GLN A 158 7.00 -1.21 -6.70
C GLN A 158 5.86 -0.80 -5.75
N PHE A 159 5.95 -1.16 -4.48
CA PHE A 159 5.00 -0.71 -3.48
C PHE A 159 4.99 0.81 -3.31
N ASP A 160 6.16 1.45 -3.31
CA ASP A 160 6.29 2.91 -3.34
C ASP A 160 5.61 3.50 -4.58
N HIS A 161 5.89 2.91 -5.77
CA HIS A 161 5.28 3.36 -7.02
C HIS A 161 3.75 3.27 -6.97
N ILE A 162 3.20 2.15 -6.54
CA ILE A 162 1.74 1.98 -6.41
C ILE A 162 1.16 3.01 -5.45
N THR A 163 1.80 3.21 -4.31
CA THR A 163 1.35 4.19 -3.31
C THR A 163 1.32 5.60 -3.90
N GLU A 164 2.38 6.00 -4.58
CA GLU A 164 2.47 7.32 -5.23
C GLU A 164 1.44 7.43 -6.36
N TRP A 165 1.29 6.39 -7.17
CA TRP A 165 0.31 6.36 -8.26
C TRP A 165 -1.13 6.51 -7.75
N VAL A 166 -1.51 5.77 -6.72
CA VAL A 166 -2.84 5.87 -6.08
C VAL A 166 -3.09 7.29 -5.59
N ASN A 167 -2.12 7.89 -4.91
CA ASN A 167 -2.27 9.25 -4.37
C ASN A 167 -2.41 10.30 -5.47
N ARG A 168 -1.58 10.23 -6.51
CA ARG A 168 -1.69 11.12 -7.69
C ARG A 168 -3.01 10.93 -8.43
N THR A 169 -3.47 9.69 -8.54
CA THR A 169 -4.76 9.36 -9.17
C THR A 169 -5.91 10.00 -8.42
N ILE A 170 -5.95 9.88 -7.09
CA ILE A 170 -6.97 10.54 -6.25
C ILE A 170 -6.97 12.06 -6.50
N VAL A 171 -5.80 12.70 -6.49
CA VAL A 171 -5.68 14.15 -6.76
C VAL A 171 -6.17 14.50 -8.18
N ASN A 172 -5.83 13.69 -9.18
CA ASN A 172 -6.27 13.93 -10.56
C ASN A 172 -7.79 13.80 -10.71
N LEU A 173 -8.38 12.77 -10.11
CA LEU A 173 -9.84 12.59 -10.09
C LEU A 173 -10.56 13.78 -9.44
N MET A 174 -9.99 14.35 -8.37
CA MET A 174 -10.52 15.56 -7.73
C MET A 174 -10.40 16.78 -8.66
N LYS A 175 -9.25 16.96 -9.32
CA LYS A 175 -9.05 18.06 -10.29
C LYS A 175 -10.00 17.97 -11.48
N GLN A 176 -10.27 16.77 -11.95
CA GLN A 176 -11.24 16.48 -13.01
C GLN A 176 -12.70 16.55 -12.55
N LYS A 177 -12.94 16.76 -11.25
CA LYS A 177 -14.27 16.75 -10.64
C LYS A 177 -15.01 15.39 -10.76
N THR A 178 -14.32 14.34 -11.15
CA THR A 178 -14.82 12.96 -11.17
C THR A 178 -15.03 12.43 -9.76
N LEU A 179 -14.16 12.83 -8.84
CA LEU A 179 -14.24 12.55 -7.41
C LEU A 179 -14.49 13.83 -6.63
N ARG A 180 -15.55 13.86 -5.82
CA ARG A 180 -15.86 14.94 -4.89
C ARG A 180 -15.88 14.41 -3.45
N PRO A 181 -14.73 14.40 -2.76
CA PRO A 181 -14.67 13.80 -1.44
C PRO A 181 -15.42 14.62 -0.39
N ALA A 182 -15.99 13.92 0.57
CA ALA A 182 -16.58 14.51 1.77
C ALA A 182 -15.47 14.96 2.74
N MET A 183 -14.86 16.10 2.45
CA MET A 183 -13.88 16.75 3.33
C MET A 183 -14.61 17.64 4.34
N ASN A 184 -14.06 17.88 5.50
CA ASN A 184 -14.61 18.79 6.53
C ASN A 184 -15.87 18.31 7.28
N TYR A 185 -16.20 17.03 7.21
CA TYR A 185 -17.22 16.45 8.09
C TYR A 185 -16.60 16.02 9.43
N PRO A 186 -17.32 16.14 10.56
CA PRO A 186 -16.94 15.47 11.78
C PRO A 186 -16.81 13.97 11.56
N TYR A 187 -15.87 13.35 12.22
CA TYR A 187 -15.52 11.93 11.97
C TYR A 187 -16.67 10.97 12.16
N GLU A 188 -17.36 11.09 13.27
CA GLU A 188 -18.50 10.24 13.59
C GLU A 188 -19.58 10.35 12.50
N PHE A 189 -19.82 11.56 11.99
CA PHE A 189 -20.75 11.78 10.89
C PHE A 189 -20.25 11.16 9.59
N PHE A 190 -18.95 11.31 9.29
CA PHE A 190 -18.33 10.66 8.15
C PHE A 190 -18.46 9.14 8.24
N LEU A 191 -18.08 8.52 9.37
CA LEU A 191 -18.18 7.07 9.55
C LEU A 191 -19.60 6.56 9.40
N LYS A 192 -20.58 7.25 9.98
CA LYS A 192 -21.98 6.88 9.84
C LYS A 192 -22.42 6.86 8.36
N ARG A 193 -22.07 7.90 7.62
CA ARG A 193 -22.38 7.97 6.19
C ARG A 193 -21.61 6.93 5.39
N PHE A 194 -20.32 6.78 5.64
CA PHE A 194 -19.48 5.81 4.99
C PHE A 194 -19.99 4.38 5.19
N ASN A 195 -20.39 4.03 6.41
CA ASN A 195 -20.90 2.69 6.71
C ASN A 195 -22.26 2.40 6.05
N ASN A 196 -23.09 3.42 5.86
CA ASN A 196 -24.40 3.29 5.22
C ASN A 196 -24.36 3.42 3.69
N ALA A 197 -23.28 3.93 3.12
CA ALA A 197 -23.14 4.08 1.68
C ALA A 197 -22.86 2.71 1.01
N GLU A 198 -23.26 2.61 -0.26
CA GLU A 198 -22.82 1.52 -1.13
C GLU A 198 -21.29 1.52 -1.23
N LYS A 199 -20.67 0.38 -1.01
CA LYS A 199 -19.23 0.24 -1.04
C LYS A 199 -18.77 -0.18 -2.42
N ILE A 200 -17.69 0.47 -2.88
CA ILE A 200 -17.02 0.13 -4.13
C ILE A 200 -15.51 0.11 -3.89
N ASP A 201 -14.83 -0.85 -4.45
CA ASP A 201 -13.37 -0.88 -4.44
C ASP A 201 -12.79 0.21 -5.34
N PHE A 202 -11.63 0.72 -4.99
CA PHE A 202 -11.01 1.82 -5.73
C PHE A 202 -10.72 1.47 -7.20
N THR A 203 -10.22 0.26 -7.46
CA THR A 203 -9.98 -0.20 -8.83
C THR A 203 -11.28 -0.35 -9.64
N ASP A 204 -12.37 -0.81 -9.02
CA ASP A 204 -13.69 -0.86 -9.66
C ASP A 204 -14.22 0.55 -9.95
N PHE A 205 -14.01 1.51 -9.03
CA PHE A 205 -14.36 2.91 -9.25
C PHE A 205 -13.58 3.53 -10.40
N LEU A 206 -12.28 3.26 -10.51
CA LEU A 206 -11.44 3.76 -11.60
C LEU A 206 -11.93 3.28 -12.97
N GLU A 207 -12.31 2.03 -13.07
CA GLU A 207 -12.86 1.46 -14.30
C GLU A 207 -14.24 2.02 -14.63
N GLN A 208 -15.17 2.06 -13.65
CA GLN A 208 -16.51 2.63 -13.83
C GLN A 208 -16.50 4.11 -14.19
N SER A 209 -15.54 4.88 -13.68
CA SER A 209 -15.38 6.29 -14.01
C SER A 209 -14.68 6.54 -15.36
N GLY A 210 -14.21 5.49 -16.01
CA GLY A 210 -13.44 5.59 -17.27
C GLY A 210 -12.03 6.13 -17.10
N TYR A 211 -11.52 6.23 -15.86
CA TYR A 211 -10.16 6.68 -15.58
C TYR A 211 -9.12 5.66 -16.05
N VAL A 212 -9.43 4.39 -15.90
CA VAL A 212 -8.68 3.27 -16.50
C VAL A 212 -9.59 2.49 -17.45
N LYS A 213 -9.01 1.92 -18.49
CA LYS A 213 -9.76 1.10 -19.48
C LYS A 213 -10.08 -0.29 -18.94
N SER A 214 -9.16 -0.87 -18.19
CA SER A 214 -9.28 -2.19 -17.57
C SER A 214 -8.50 -2.20 -16.25
N LYS A 215 -9.18 -2.59 -15.19
CA LYS A 215 -8.55 -2.78 -13.88
C LYS A 215 -7.63 -4.01 -13.88
N GLU A 216 -7.95 -5.03 -14.69
CA GLU A 216 -7.14 -6.24 -14.82
C GLU A 216 -5.77 -5.92 -15.43
N GLU A 217 -5.73 -5.09 -16.48
CA GLU A 217 -4.47 -4.63 -17.09
C GLU A 217 -3.66 -3.77 -16.12
N LEU A 218 -4.32 -2.87 -15.38
CA LEU A 218 -3.68 -2.06 -14.34
C LEU A 218 -3.03 -2.95 -13.28
N ILE A 219 -3.79 -3.89 -12.71
CA ILE A 219 -3.31 -4.79 -11.66
C ILE A 219 -2.18 -5.67 -12.18
N LYS A 220 -2.28 -6.17 -13.41
CA LYS A 220 -1.22 -6.94 -14.06
C LYS A 220 0.08 -6.13 -14.16
N GLY A 221 0.00 -4.85 -14.58
CA GLY A 221 1.16 -3.96 -14.64
C GLY A 221 1.83 -3.80 -13.28
N PHE A 222 1.05 -3.65 -12.21
CA PHE A 222 1.60 -3.61 -10.85
C PHE A 222 2.28 -4.92 -10.46
N ASP A 223 1.66 -6.07 -10.72
CA ASP A 223 2.20 -7.38 -10.35
C ASP A 223 3.52 -7.73 -11.06
N GLU A 224 3.73 -7.23 -12.27
CA GLU A 224 4.94 -7.46 -13.07
C GLU A 224 6.14 -6.60 -12.63
N ASN A 225 5.96 -5.68 -11.69
CA ASN A 225 6.99 -4.78 -11.16
C ASN A 225 7.71 -3.96 -12.25
N MET A 226 7.04 -3.66 -13.36
CA MET A 226 7.65 -2.97 -14.52
C MET A 226 8.18 -1.60 -14.15
N ASP A 227 7.40 -0.84 -13.38
CA ASP A 227 7.76 0.51 -12.97
C ASP A 227 8.94 0.52 -12.00
N ALA A 228 9.01 -0.46 -11.09
CA ALA A 228 10.13 -0.62 -10.17
C ALA A 228 11.44 -0.89 -10.91
N LYS A 229 11.42 -1.81 -11.87
CA LYS A 229 12.60 -2.14 -12.70
C LYS A 229 13.11 -0.91 -13.42
N GLN A 230 12.22 -0.23 -14.13
CA GLN A 230 12.58 0.98 -14.85
C GLN A 230 13.13 2.08 -13.93
N LYS A 231 12.54 2.26 -12.75
CA LYS A 231 12.97 3.26 -11.78
C LYS A 231 14.35 2.95 -11.20
N ILE A 232 14.62 1.68 -10.86
CA ILE A 232 15.91 1.23 -10.36
C ILE A 232 16.98 1.36 -11.45
N GLU A 233 16.71 0.89 -12.66
CA GLU A 233 17.64 1.00 -13.79
C GLU A 233 17.98 2.45 -14.12
N GLY A 234 16.97 3.33 -14.21
CA GLY A 234 17.18 4.74 -14.45
C GLY A 234 18.02 5.42 -13.37
N PHE A 235 17.78 5.07 -12.10
CA PHE A 235 18.59 5.58 -10.99
C PHE A 235 20.05 5.12 -11.10
N LEU A 236 20.28 3.82 -11.35
CA LEU A 236 21.62 3.27 -11.48
C LEU A 236 22.40 3.85 -12.68
N GLN A 237 21.72 4.17 -13.79
CA GLN A 237 22.33 4.83 -14.95
C GLN A 237 22.73 6.28 -14.66
N GLN A 238 21.98 7.00 -13.84
CA GLN A 238 22.28 8.40 -13.49
C GLN A 238 23.42 8.54 -12.48
N HIS A 239 23.61 7.55 -11.61
CA HIS A 239 24.53 7.61 -10.48
C HIS A 239 25.61 6.50 -10.51
N GLY A 240 25.70 5.75 -11.61
CA GLY A 240 26.61 4.62 -11.83
C GLY A 240 28.02 4.98 -12.26
#